data_18acd4843ebedceeddd8eaded5ba8620
#
_entry.id   18acd4843ebedceeddd8eaded5ba8620
#
_cell.length_a   1.000
_cell.length_b   1.000
_cell.length_c   1.000
_cell.angle_alpha   90.00
_cell.angle_beta   90.00
_cell.angle_gamma   90.00
#
_symmetry.space_group_name_H-M   'P 1'
#
loop_
_entity.id
_entity.type
_entity.pdbx_description
1 polymer ?
#
loop_
_entity_poly.entity_id
_entity_poly.type
_entity_poly.pdbx_seq_one_letter_code
_entity_poly.pdbx_strand_id
1 'polypeptide(L)'
;MKSADVAIAGGGIIGLATALELAAAGCKVAVFDRTEAMSEASRAAAGMLAGTDPENPPELAELARMSLSLYPAFLARVEELSGAKIPIRTTVTLQGVRTLPEGVTALRDVEIQKLAPGANTRGWSFYWMEENSFDAWDLAEALPAAALAAGIEMREHTSVRGLRAGNGGVELETSAGRIAAGSFLNAAGAWAASIHGNLPVSPRKGHMITAELPGKNQMQCVLRTPNVYIVPRGKGRYTIGPTLENAGFDKEVYPGQIQELFQKAQELWPTLREGTIAETWAGLRPGSDDGLPIIDQAEDHCWVATGHFKNGILLGPGTARVVGQWMTGGQPPMDLSPFRASRFAASCVS
;
A
#
# COMPACT_ATOMS: atom_id res chain seq x y z
N MET A 1 -27.12 -7.67 -20.91
CA MET A 1 -25.75 -7.86 -21.41
C MET A 1 -24.77 -7.53 -20.29
N LYS A 2 -23.69 -8.28 -20.14
CA LYS A 2 -22.62 -7.94 -19.18
C LYS A 2 -21.95 -6.64 -19.63
N SER A 3 -21.71 -5.70 -18.70
CA SER A 3 -21.06 -4.42 -19.02
C SER A 3 -19.52 -4.56 -19.07
N ALA A 4 -18.96 -5.53 -18.33
CA ALA A 4 -17.53 -5.85 -18.28
C ALA A 4 -17.31 -7.36 -18.07
N ASP A 5 -16.11 -7.87 -18.41
CA ASP A 5 -15.71 -9.23 -18.06
C ASP A 5 -15.39 -9.29 -16.57
N VAL A 6 -14.71 -8.27 -16.06
CA VAL A 6 -14.34 -8.13 -14.64
C VAL A 6 -14.73 -6.76 -14.13
N ALA A 7 -15.43 -6.73 -13.00
CA ALA A 7 -15.68 -5.54 -12.19
C ALA A 7 -14.80 -5.55 -10.94
N ILE A 8 -14.20 -4.42 -10.59
CA ILE A 8 -13.32 -4.27 -9.43
C ILE A 8 -13.88 -3.17 -8.54
N ALA A 9 -14.10 -3.44 -7.26
CA ALA A 9 -14.38 -2.41 -6.26
C ALA A 9 -13.09 -1.98 -5.57
N GLY A 10 -12.76 -0.70 -5.68
CA GLY A 10 -11.57 -0.06 -5.15
C GLY A 10 -10.53 0.27 -6.20
N GLY A 11 -10.34 1.56 -6.44
CA GLY A 11 -9.34 2.16 -7.33
C GLY A 11 -8.01 2.45 -6.60
N GLY A 12 -7.67 1.71 -5.53
CA GLY A 12 -6.35 1.75 -4.90
C GLY A 12 -5.32 0.95 -5.70
N ILE A 13 -4.06 0.92 -5.21
CA ILE A 13 -2.97 0.21 -5.93
C ILE A 13 -3.30 -1.26 -6.20
N ILE A 14 -3.98 -1.95 -5.29
CA ILE A 14 -4.33 -3.37 -5.48
C ILE A 14 -5.31 -3.52 -6.63
N GLY A 15 -6.38 -2.73 -6.63
CA GLY A 15 -7.40 -2.79 -7.69
C GLY A 15 -6.85 -2.38 -9.05
N LEU A 16 -6.14 -1.25 -9.12
CA LEU A 16 -5.62 -0.73 -10.39
C LEU A 16 -4.49 -1.58 -10.98
N ALA A 17 -3.56 -2.07 -10.14
CA ALA A 17 -2.53 -2.99 -10.61
C ALA A 17 -3.15 -4.30 -11.14
N THR A 18 -4.17 -4.84 -10.45
CA THR A 18 -4.90 -6.03 -10.93
C THR A 18 -5.68 -5.72 -12.21
N ALA A 19 -6.28 -4.53 -12.33
CA ALA A 19 -6.95 -4.11 -13.54
C ALA A 19 -6.00 -4.08 -14.75
N LEU A 20 -4.76 -3.58 -14.56
CA LEU A 20 -3.74 -3.59 -15.60
C LEU A 20 -3.34 -5.02 -16.00
N GLU A 21 -3.17 -5.95 -15.06
CA GLU A 21 -2.87 -7.35 -15.37
C GLU A 21 -4.02 -8.01 -16.17
N LEU A 22 -5.26 -7.80 -15.75
CA LEU A 22 -6.44 -8.35 -16.43
C LEU A 22 -6.64 -7.72 -17.83
N ALA A 23 -6.44 -6.42 -18.00
CA ALA A 23 -6.51 -5.77 -19.30
C ALA A 23 -5.42 -6.30 -20.26
N ALA A 24 -4.20 -6.57 -19.75
CA ALA A 24 -3.15 -7.20 -20.53
C ALA A 24 -3.49 -8.65 -20.97
N ALA A 25 -4.32 -9.34 -20.18
CA ALA A 25 -4.85 -10.65 -20.53
C ALA A 25 -6.07 -10.59 -21.48
N GLY A 26 -6.45 -9.38 -21.93
CA GLY A 26 -7.54 -9.16 -22.88
C GLY A 26 -8.93 -9.04 -22.26
N CYS A 27 -9.04 -8.92 -20.93
CA CYS A 27 -10.32 -8.72 -20.25
C CYS A 27 -10.80 -7.27 -20.39
N LYS A 28 -12.11 -7.09 -20.59
CA LYS A 28 -12.77 -5.79 -20.43
C LYS A 28 -13.00 -5.53 -18.94
N VAL A 29 -12.29 -4.56 -18.37
CA VAL A 29 -12.30 -4.27 -16.94
C VAL A 29 -13.01 -2.96 -16.64
N ALA A 30 -13.84 -2.94 -15.59
CA ALA A 30 -14.43 -1.74 -15.00
C ALA A 30 -14.04 -1.64 -13.52
N VAL A 31 -13.48 -0.51 -13.13
CA VAL A 31 -13.09 -0.20 -11.74
C VAL A 31 -14.04 0.82 -11.16
N PHE A 32 -14.58 0.52 -9.98
CA PHE A 32 -15.49 1.36 -9.23
C PHE A 32 -14.80 1.87 -7.97
N ASP A 33 -14.74 3.17 -7.77
CA ASP A 33 -14.29 3.75 -6.52
C ASP A 33 -15.35 4.67 -5.92
N ARG A 34 -15.43 4.68 -4.60
CA ARG A 34 -16.38 5.52 -3.85
C ARG A 34 -16.01 7.01 -3.91
N THR A 35 -14.73 7.28 -4.13
CA THR A 35 -14.11 8.60 -4.25
C THR A 35 -13.28 8.64 -5.54
N GLU A 36 -12.25 9.45 -5.60
CA GLU A 36 -11.25 9.40 -6.66
C GLU A 36 -10.32 8.18 -6.47
N ALA A 37 -9.86 7.63 -7.56
CA ALA A 37 -8.86 6.56 -7.55
C ALA A 37 -7.59 7.00 -6.83
N MET A 38 -6.94 6.04 -6.16
CA MET A 38 -5.72 6.25 -5.36
C MET A 38 -5.85 7.23 -4.18
N SER A 39 -6.97 7.87 -3.91
CA SER A 39 -7.13 8.95 -2.91
C SER A 39 -7.05 8.49 -1.44
N GLU A 40 -7.11 7.20 -1.16
CA GLU A 40 -7.14 6.64 0.19
C GLU A 40 -5.76 6.12 0.66
N ALA A 41 -5.68 4.92 1.25
CA ALA A 41 -4.45 4.36 1.82
C ALA A 41 -3.25 4.35 0.87
N SER A 42 -3.48 4.22 -0.44
CA SER A 42 -2.43 4.17 -1.45
C SER A 42 -1.71 5.51 -1.60
N ARG A 43 -2.44 6.64 -1.63
CA ARG A 43 -1.85 7.98 -1.64
C ARG A 43 -1.23 8.33 -0.30
N ALA A 44 -1.85 7.88 0.80
CA ALA A 44 -1.37 8.18 2.15
C ALA A 44 -0.06 7.46 2.51
N ALA A 45 0.39 6.51 1.72
CA ALA A 45 1.58 5.71 1.99
C ALA A 45 2.88 6.51 1.82
N ALA A 46 3.95 6.05 2.48
CA ALA A 46 5.28 6.63 2.36
C ALA A 46 6.08 6.16 1.12
N GLY A 47 5.61 5.16 0.40
CA GLY A 47 6.26 4.66 -0.81
C GLY A 47 7.50 3.81 -0.60
N MET A 48 7.70 3.24 0.59
CA MET A 48 8.79 2.30 0.88
C MET A 48 8.46 0.90 0.35
N LEU A 49 9.44 0.25 -0.28
CA LEU A 49 9.37 -1.15 -0.71
C LEU A 49 10.11 -2.04 0.30
N ALA A 50 9.63 -2.02 1.54
CA ALA A 50 10.26 -2.59 2.71
C ALA A 50 9.99 -4.10 2.84
N GLY A 51 10.46 -4.89 1.87
CA GLY A 51 10.23 -6.34 1.83
C GLY A 51 10.94 -7.11 2.92
N THR A 52 12.03 -6.56 3.45
CA THR A 52 12.85 -7.15 4.51
C THR A 52 12.64 -6.48 5.88
N ASP A 53 11.59 -5.65 6.02
CA ASP A 53 11.24 -5.05 7.31
C ASP A 53 11.07 -6.14 8.38
N PRO A 54 11.83 -6.10 9.50
CA PRO A 54 11.79 -7.12 10.55
C PRO A 54 10.42 -7.24 11.25
N GLU A 55 9.56 -6.24 11.10
CA GLU A 55 8.19 -6.29 11.62
C GLU A 55 7.19 -6.96 10.67
N ASN A 56 7.61 -7.36 9.46
CA ASN A 56 6.73 -8.08 8.57
C ASN A 56 6.52 -9.52 9.05
N PRO A 57 5.28 -10.03 9.03
CA PRO A 57 5.04 -11.46 9.23
C PRO A 57 5.85 -12.29 8.22
N PRO A 58 6.49 -13.40 8.64
CA PRO A 58 7.33 -14.21 7.74
C PRO A 58 6.57 -14.81 6.56
N GLU A 59 5.27 -15.03 6.69
CA GLU A 59 4.39 -15.52 5.64
C GLU A 59 4.32 -14.56 4.43
N LEU A 60 4.61 -13.28 4.62
CA LEU A 60 4.67 -12.29 3.54
C LEU A 60 5.90 -12.43 2.64
N ALA A 61 6.94 -13.12 3.09
CA ALA A 61 8.25 -13.10 2.44
C ALA A 61 8.22 -13.53 0.97
N GLU A 62 7.44 -14.55 0.62
CA GLU A 62 7.33 -15.04 -0.76
C GLU A 62 6.59 -14.02 -1.65
N LEU A 63 5.44 -13.51 -1.20
CA LEU A 63 4.67 -12.51 -1.92
C LEU A 63 5.45 -11.20 -2.07
N ALA A 64 6.15 -10.77 -1.03
CA ALA A 64 6.99 -9.57 -1.06
C ALA A 64 8.15 -9.72 -2.06
N ARG A 65 8.84 -10.85 -2.08
CA ARG A 65 9.93 -11.13 -3.03
C ARG A 65 9.43 -11.14 -4.47
N MET A 66 8.30 -11.80 -4.72
CA MET A 66 7.65 -11.78 -6.05
C MET A 66 7.30 -10.35 -6.44
N SER A 67 6.67 -9.60 -5.56
CA SER A 67 6.26 -8.23 -5.84
C SER A 67 7.45 -7.32 -6.14
N LEU A 68 8.53 -7.41 -5.37
CA LEU A 68 9.77 -6.66 -5.59
C LEU A 68 10.38 -6.98 -6.96
N SER A 69 10.37 -8.24 -7.38
CA SER A 69 10.88 -8.64 -8.71
C SER A 69 10.05 -8.07 -9.86
N LEU A 70 8.77 -7.80 -9.64
CA LEU A 70 7.85 -7.24 -10.63
C LEU A 70 7.91 -5.70 -10.69
N TYR A 71 8.38 -5.03 -9.63
CA TYR A 71 8.33 -3.58 -9.53
C TYR A 71 9.00 -2.85 -10.69
N PRO A 72 10.21 -3.22 -11.18
CA PRO A 72 10.83 -2.51 -12.30
C PRO A 72 9.95 -2.49 -13.56
N ALA A 73 9.38 -3.63 -13.92
CA ALA A 73 8.51 -3.76 -15.08
C ALA A 73 7.16 -3.06 -14.85
N PHE A 74 6.61 -3.14 -13.64
CA PHE A 74 5.36 -2.46 -13.26
C PHE A 74 5.49 -0.95 -13.37
N LEU A 75 6.53 -0.34 -12.78
CA LEU A 75 6.75 1.11 -12.87
C LEU A 75 7.00 1.55 -14.31
N ALA A 76 7.84 0.82 -15.06
CA ALA A 76 8.10 1.14 -16.47
C ALA A 76 6.80 1.14 -17.30
N ARG A 77 5.92 0.16 -17.10
CA ARG A 77 4.62 0.08 -17.76
C ARG A 77 3.70 1.24 -17.35
N VAL A 78 3.64 1.58 -16.06
CA VAL A 78 2.84 2.72 -15.59
C VAL A 78 3.35 4.02 -16.19
N GLU A 79 4.68 4.23 -16.22
CA GLU A 79 5.31 5.41 -16.84
C GLU A 79 5.03 5.49 -18.35
N GLU A 80 5.12 4.37 -19.05
CA GLU A 80 4.84 4.30 -20.50
C GLU A 80 3.38 4.68 -20.82
N LEU A 81 2.44 4.09 -20.08
CA LEU A 81 1.01 4.31 -20.30
C LEU A 81 0.55 5.71 -19.88
N SER A 82 1.06 6.22 -18.76
CA SER A 82 0.64 7.53 -18.22
C SER A 82 1.40 8.72 -18.77
N GLY A 83 2.62 8.51 -19.30
CA GLY A 83 3.56 9.57 -19.64
C GLY A 83 4.23 10.23 -18.43
N ALA A 84 3.86 9.87 -17.21
CA ALA A 84 4.44 10.40 -15.96
C ALA A 84 5.74 9.67 -15.59
N LYS A 85 6.49 10.20 -14.62
CA LYS A 85 7.70 9.58 -14.07
C LYS A 85 7.55 9.27 -12.60
N ILE A 86 7.99 8.09 -12.19
CA ILE A 86 7.97 7.60 -10.81
C ILE A 86 9.40 7.24 -10.40
N PRO A 87 10.26 8.23 -10.13
CA PRO A 87 11.67 7.96 -9.88
C PRO A 87 11.87 7.31 -8.52
N ILE A 88 12.77 6.32 -8.46
CA ILE A 88 13.27 5.80 -7.20
C ILE A 88 14.03 6.93 -6.49
N ARG A 89 13.65 7.22 -5.25
CA ARG A 89 14.19 8.31 -4.42
C ARG A 89 15.37 7.86 -3.57
N THR A 90 15.26 6.67 -2.99
CA THR A 90 16.34 6.03 -2.21
C THR A 90 16.40 4.55 -2.52
N THR A 91 17.57 3.94 -2.33
CA THR A 91 17.81 2.50 -2.49
C THR A 91 18.25 1.84 -1.19
N VAL A 92 18.33 2.63 -0.12
CA VAL A 92 18.84 2.19 1.20
C VAL A 92 17.90 2.68 2.29
N THR A 93 17.67 1.82 3.27
CA THR A 93 17.06 2.14 4.56
C THR A 93 18.09 1.95 5.67
N LEU A 94 18.27 2.96 6.52
CA LEU A 94 18.94 2.83 7.81
C LEU A 94 17.90 2.44 8.84
N GLN A 95 17.94 1.18 9.28
CA GLN A 95 17.05 0.62 10.30
C GLN A 95 17.69 0.73 11.68
N GLY A 96 17.10 1.56 12.54
CA GLY A 96 17.46 1.67 13.94
C GLY A 96 16.66 0.70 14.79
N VAL A 97 17.35 -0.06 15.63
CA VAL A 97 16.78 -1.04 16.57
C VAL A 97 17.41 -0.89 17.94
N ARG A 98 16.74 -1.38 18.98
CA ARG A 98 17.32 -1.46 20.34
C ARG A 98 18.27 -2.64 20.48
N THR A 99 17.94 -3.76 19.84
CA THR A 99 18.75 -4.98 19.82
C THR A 99 18.91 -5.42 18.37
N LEU A 100 20.14 -5.64 17.94
CA LEU A 100 20.41 -6.11 16.59
C LEU A 100 19.88 -7.52 16.37
N PRO A 101 19.35 -7.83 15.19
CA PRO A 101 19.08 -9.20 14.78
C PRO A 101 20.37 -10.04 14.80
N GLU A 102 20.23 -11.36 14.99
CA GLU A 102 21.36 -12.28 14.95
C GLU A 102 22.09 -12.21 13.61
N GLY A 103 23.42 -12.19 13.65
CA GLY A 103 24.28 -12.11 12.47
C GLY A 103 24.35 -10.73 11.80
N VAL A 104 23.63 -9.73 12.31
CA VAL A 104 23.67 -8.36 11.78
C VAL A 104 24.70 -7.52 12.51
N THR A 105 25.52 -6.79 11.76
CA THR A 105 26.54 -5.88 12.31
C THR A 105 26.02 -4.45 12.30
N ALA A 106 26.20 -3.74 13.40
CA ALA A 106 25.88 -2.33 13.49
C ALA A 106 26.79 -1.48 12.60
N LEU A 107 26.21 -0.47 11.97
CA LEU A 107 26.97 0.57 11.29
C LEU A 107 27.69 1.46 12.31
N ARG A 108 28.86 1.93 11.95
CA ARG A 108 29.58 2.96 12.69
C ARG A 108 28.94 4.32 12.45
N ASP A 109 29.03 5.20 13.41
CA ASP A 109 28.44 6.55 13.32
C ASP A 109 28.86 7.29 12.04
N VAL A 110 30.14 7.19 11.63
CA VAL A 110 30.64 7.81 10.41
C VAL A 110 29.93 7.32 9.14
N GLU A 111 29.47 6.09 9.11
CA GLU A 111 28.74 5.51 7.97
C GLU A 111 27.29 6.00 7.95
N ILE A 112 26.67 6.11 9.11
CA ILE A 112 25.33 6.70 9.27
C ILE A 112 25.35 8.18 8.84
N GLN A 113 26.33 8.95 9.32
CA GLN A 113 26.43 10.38 9.02
C GLN A 113 26.69 10.68 7.53
N LYS A 114 27.24 9.74 6.76
CA LYS A 114 27.37 9.87 5.30
C LYS A 114 26.04 9.81 4.59
N LEU A 115 25.11 8.95 5.04
CA LEU A 115 23.80 8.72 4.43
C LEU A 115 22.71 9.63 5.01
N ALA A 116 22.79 9.90 6.30
CA ALA A 116 21.85 10.73 7.06
C ALA A 116 22.62 11.74 7.93
N PRO A 117 23.18 12.81 7.35
CA PRO A 117 23.92 13.82 8.11
C PRO A 117 23.06 14.44 9.23
N GLY A 118 23.61 14.46 10.44
CA GLY A 118 22.92 14.97 11.61
C GLY A 118 21.92 13.99 12.26
N ALA A 119 21.83 12.75 11.81
CA ALA A 119 21.03 11.71 12.47
C ALA A 119 21.52 11.47 13.92
N ASN A 120 20.58 11.36 14.84
CA ASN A 120 20.86 11.07 16.24
C ASN A 120 20.90 9.55 16.45
N THR A 121 22.07 9.03 16.73
CA THR A 121 22.31 7.59 16.92
C THR A 121 22.20 7.12 18.36
N ARG A 122 21.99 8.05 19.32
CA ARG A 122 21.97 7.71 20.74
C ARG A 122 20.82 6.74 21.09
N GLY A 123 21.20 5.63 21.69
CA GLY A 123 20.28 4.59 22.12
C GLY A 123 19.71 3.72 20.99
N TRP A 124 20.25 3.83 19.79
CA TRP A 124 19.91 3.00 18.65
C TRP A 124 21.14 2.33 18.06
N SER A 125 21.01 1.08 17.65
CA SER A 125 21.96 0.39 16.79
C SER A 125 21.39 0.40 15.37
N PHE A 126 22.10 0.99 14.42
CA PHE A 126 21.65 1.07 13.04
C PHE A 126 22.33 0.02 12.18
N TYR A 127 21.57 -0.56 11.26
CA TYR A 127 22.09 -1.34 10.15
C TYR A 127 21.40 -0.91 8.85
N TRP A 128 22.01 -1.18 7.72
CA TRP A 128 21.46 -0.82 6.42
C TRP A 128 20.73 -1.99 5.77
N MET A 129 19.73 -1.67 4.98
CA MET A 129 18.93 -2.61 4.21
C MET A 129 18.78 -2.11 2.79
N GLU A 130 18.89 -3.00 1.80
CA GLU A 130 18.55 -2.68 0.41
C GLU A 130 17.04 -2.59 0.26
N GLU A 131 16.52 -1.37 0.29
CA GLU A 131 15.09 -1.09 0.12
C GLU A 131 14.92 0.16 -0.74
N ASN A 132 14.22 0.00 -1.85
CA ASN A 132 13.85 1.12 -2.69
C ASN A 132 12.71 1.92 -2.06
N SER A 133 12.71 3.23 -2.30
CA SER A 133 11.54 4.07 -2.08
C SER A 133 11.28 4.97 -3.26
N PHE A 134 10.01 5.31 -3.46
CA PHE A 134 9.54 6.32 -4.42
C PHE A 134 8.48 7.20 -3.75
N ASP A 135 8.07 8.29 -4.39
CA ASP A 135 6.97 9.08 -3.89
C ASP A 135 5.64 8.40 -4.24
N ALA A 136 4.86 7.99 -3.22
CA ALA A 136 3.56 7.38 -3.43
C ALA A 136 2.57 8.33 -4.12
N TRP A 137 2.79 9.64 -4.08
CA TRP A 137 1.99 10.62 -4.79
C TRP A 137 2.28 10.62 -6.29
N ASP A 138 3.56 10.43 -6.70
CA ASP A 138 3.90 10.25 -8.12
C ASP A 138 3.15 9.03 -8.70
N LEU A 139 3.11 7.91 -7.94
CA LEU A 139 2.33 6.73 -8.34
C LEU A 139 0.81 7.00 -8.31
N ALA A 140 0.31 7.75 -7.33
CA ALA A 140 -1.11 8.03 -7.20
C ALA A 140 -1.65 8.90 -8.36
N GLU A 141 -0.82 9.70 -8.97
CA GLU A 141 -1.15 10.47 -10.18
C GLU A 141 -1.00 9.62 -11.45
N ALA A 142 0.05 8.82 -11.54
CA ALA A 142 0.36 8.05 -12.73
C ALA A 142 -0.54 6.82 -12.94
N LEU A 143 -0.86 6.09 -11.89
CA LEU A 143 -1.52 4.78 -12.01
C LEU A 143 -2.97 4.88 -12.54
N PRO A 144 -3.83 5.84 -12.10
CA PRO A 144 -5.15 6.05 -12.72
C PRO A 144 -5.05 6.44 -14.21
N ALA A 145 -4.09 7.31 -14.56
CA ALA A 145 -3.86 7.69 -15.95
C ALA A 145 -3.44 6.51 -16.81
N ALA A 146 -2.55 5.64 -16.27
CA ALA A 146 -2.14 4.40 -16.93
C ALA A 146 -3.32 3.44 -17.12
N ALA A 147 -4.21 3.32 -16.14
CA ALA A 147 -5.42 2.49 -16.23
C ALA A 147 -6.35 2.99 -17.36
N LEU A 148 -6.59 4.29 -17.45
CA LEU A 148 -7.39 4.88 -18.53
C LEU A 148 -6.74 4.64 -19.91
N ALA A 149 -5.43 4.85 -20.04
CA ALA A 149 -4.69 4.60 -21.27
C ALA A 149 -4.71 3.11 -21.69
N ALA A 150 -4.80 2.19 -20.72
CA ALA A 150 -4.97 0.77 -20.98
C ALA A 150 -6.41 0.35 -21.35
N GLY A 151 -7.33 1.30 -21.47
CA GLY A 151 -8.74 1.05 -21.82
C GLY A 151 -9.61 0.54 -20.68
N ILE A 152 -9.15 0.68 -19.44
CA ILE A 152 -9.93 0.31 -18.24
C ILE A 152 -11.00 1.38 -18.00
N GLU A 153 -12.24 0.95 -17.83
CA GLU A 153 -13.35 1.84 -17.50
C GLU A 153 -13.27 2.25 -16.02
N MET A 154 -13.03 3.54 -15.75
CA MET A 154 -12.99 4.09 -14.40
C MET A 154 -14.34 4.74 -14.04
N ARG A 155 -14.94 4.31 -12.93
CA ARG A 155 -16.19 4.84 -12.38
C ARG A 155 -15.94 5.34 -10.96
N GLU A 156 -15.36 6.51 -10.88
CA GLU A 156 -15.15 7.22 -9.62
C GLU A 156 -16.48 7.71 -9.03
N HIS A 157 -16.51 8.04 -7.75
CA HIS A 157 -17.69 8.44 -6.98
C HIS A 157 -18.85 7.42 -7.08
N THR A 158 -18.49 6.14 -7.35
CA THR A 158 -19.45 5.06 -7.51
C THR A 158 -19.14 3.93 -6.52
N SER A 159 -19.89 3.88 -5.42
CA SER A 159 -19.73 2.86 -4.39
C SER A 159 -20.37 1.55 -4.82
N VAL A 160 -19.68 0.42 -4.66
CA VAL A 160 -20.29 -0.91 -4.65
C VAL A 160 -20.80 -1.17 -3.23
N ARG A 161 -22.08 -1.49 -3.09
CA ARG A 161 -22.78 -1.65 -1.80
C ARG A 161 -23.18 -3.09 -1.49
N GLY A 162 -23.21 -3.93 -2.53
CA GLY A 162 -23.56 -5.34 -2.42
C GLY A 162 -23.33 -6.05 -3.74
N LEU A 163 -23.39 -7.37 -3.68
CA LEU A 163 -23.27 -8.22 -4.85
C LEU A 163 -24.16 -9.45 -4.72
N ARG A 164 -24.48 -10.04 -5.86
CA ARG A 164 -25.12 -11.35 -5.97
C ARG A 164 -24.40 -12.15 -7.02
N ALA A 165 -23.78 -13.26 -6.64
CA ALA A 165 -23.23 -14.23 -7.56
C ALA A 165 -24.35 -15.13 -8.14
N GLY A 166 -24.19 -15.56 -9.37
CA GLY A 166 -25.16 -16.45 -10.05
C GLY A 166 -24.50 -17.24 -11.16
N ASN A 167 -25.28 -18.15 -11.80
CA ASN A 167 -24.80 -19.14 -12.78
C ASN A 167 -24.10 -18.58 -14.06
N GLY A 168 -23.86 -17.29 -14.13
CA GLY A 168 -23.27 -16.69 -15.33
C GLY A 168 -22.46 -15.44 -15.03
N GLY A 169 -22.14 -15.16 -13.77
CA GLY A 169 -21.41 -13.99 -13.36
C GLY A 169 -21.98 -13.34 -12.11
N VAL A 170 -21.81 -12.04 -11.96
CA VAL A 170 -22.20 -11.27 -10.79
C VAL A 170 -23.11 -10.10 -11.16
N GLU A 171 -24.05 -9.78 -10.28
CA GLU A 171 -24.80 -8.52 -10.29
C GLU A 171 -24.32 -7.68 -9.11
N LEU A 172 -23.84 -6.48 -9.37
CA LEU A 172 -23.40 -5.52 -8.37
C LEU A 172 -24.49 -4.49 -8.11
N GLU A 173 -24.75 -4.20 -6.85
CA GLU A 173 -25.52 -3.05 -6.43
C GLU A 173 -24.59 -1.87 -6.18
N THR A 174 -24.69 -0.82 -6.97
CA THR A 174 -23.87 0.37 -6.86
C THR A 174 -24.69 1.60 -6.51
N SER A 175 -24.02 2.69 -6.12
CA SER A 175 -24.69 3.98 -5.93
C SER A 175 -25.32 4.56 -7.21
N ALA A 176 -24.88 4.09 -8.38
CA ALA A 176 -25.36 4.49 -9.70
C ALA A 176 -26.35 3.49 -10.34
N GLY A 177 -26.80 2.47 -9.59
CA GLY A 177 -27.70 1.42 -10.06
C GLY A 177 -27.04 0.06 -10.14
N ARG A 178 -27.74 -0.90 -10.77
CA ARG A 178 -27.27 -2.28 -10.90
C ARG A 178 -26.40 -2.49 -12.13
N ILE A 179 -25.35 -3.28 -11.99
CA ILE A 179 -24.38 -3.57 -13.03
C ILE A 179 -24.08 -5.06 -13.04
N ALA A 180 -24.11 -5.68 -14.22
CA ALA A 180 -23.74 -7.07 -14.41
C ALA A 180 -22.30 -7.19 -14.95
N ALA A 181 -21.52 -8.11 -14.39
CA ALA A 181 -20.18 -8.45 -14.84
C ALA A 181 -19.96 -9.96 -14.91
N GLY A 182 -18.89 -10.40 -15.57
CA GLY A 182 -18.50 -11.80 -15.61
C GLY A 182 -17.95 -12.28 -14.28
N SER A 183 -17.12 -11.47 -13.65
CA SER A 183 -16.47 -11.73 -12.36
C SER A 183 -16.31 -10.44 -11.57
N PHE A 184 -16.04 -10.58 -10.28
CA PHE A 184 -15.88 -9.45 -9.37
C PHE A 184 -14.64 -9.61 -8.50
N LEU A 185 -13.93 -8.51 -8.28
CA LEU A 185 -12.85 -8.39 -7.31
C LEU A 185 -13.20 -7.33 -6.26
N ASN A 186 -13.22 -7.71 -5.00
CA ASN A 186 -13.28 -6.78 -3.88
C ASN A 186 -11.85 -6.37 -3.47
N ALA A 187 -11.40 -5.22 -3.94
CA ALA A 187 -10.15 -4.56 -3.58
C ALA A 187 -10.41 -3.24 -2.83
N ALA A 188 -11.56 -3.11 -2.15
CA ALA A 188 -12.03 -1.89 -1.52
C ALA A 188 -11.30 -1.52 -0.21
N GLY A 189 -10.12 -2.09 0.04
CA GLY A 189 -9.27 -1.75 1.17
C GLY A 189 -10.00 -1.82 2.51
N ALA A 190 -9.96 -0.75 3.31
CA ALA A 190 -10.60 -0.71 4.62
C ALA A 190 -12.14 -0.85 4.56
N TRP A 191 -12.74 -0.65 3.39
CA TRP A 191 -14.20 -0.78 3.17
C TRP A 191 -14.61 -2.14 2.61
N ALA A 192 -13.69 -3.08 2.44
CA ALA A 192 -13.99 -4.38 1.83
C ALA A 192 -15.06 -5.16 2.61
N ALA A 193 -15.09 -5.06 3.94
CA ALA A 193 -16.10 -5.67 4.79
C ALA A 193 -17.52 -5.10 4.57
N SER A 194 -17.68 -3.90 4.01
CA SER A 194 -19.01 -3.37 3.68
C SER A 194 -19.64 -4.03 2.45
N ILE A 195 -18.84 -4.72 1.64
CA ILE A 195 -19.29 -5.45 0.45
C ILE A 195 -19.45 -6.94 0.77
N HIS A 196 -18.45 -7.55 1.42
CA HIS A 196 -18.49 -8.92 1.94
C HIS A 196 -18.46 -8.85 3.47
N GLY A 197 -19.62 -8.95 4.12
CA GLY A 197 -19.85 -8.65 5.53
C GLY A 197 -19.01 -9.44 6.55
N ASN A 198 -18.40 -10.54 6.15
CA ASN A 198 -17.63 -11.44 7.04
C ASN A 198 -16.12 -11.28 6.93
N LEU A 199 -15.62 -10.26 6.22
CA LEU A 199 -14.19 -10.05 6.09
C LEU A 199 -13.63 -9.40 7.37
N PRO A 200 -12.67 -10.02 8.07
CA PRO A 200 -12.05 -9.47 9.28
C PRO A 200 -11.01 -8.39 8.91
N VAL A 201 -11.48 -7.32 8.29
CA VAL A 201 -10.67 -6.16 7.90
C VAL A 201 -11.27 -4.91 8.50
N SER A 202 -10.43 -4.13 9.16
CA SER A 202 -10.81 -2.88 9.79
C SER A 202 -9.81 -1.76 9.46
N PRO A 203 -10.27 -0.49 9.48
CA PRO A 203 -9.38 0.63 9.27
C PRO A 203 -8.40 0.79 10.42
N ARG A 204 -7.12 0.97 10.09
CA ARG A 204 -6.02 1.32 11.01
C ARG A 204 -5.51 2.70 10.61
N LYS A 205 -5.93 3.70 11.35
CA LYS A 205 -5.57 5.11 11.10
C LYS A 205 -4.11 5.38 11.35
N GLY A 206 -3.51 6.21 10.52
CA GLY A 206 -2.17 6.74 10.74
C GLY A 206 -2.02 8.15 10.21
N HIS A 207 -1.50 9.05 11.05
CA HIS A 207 -1.13 10.41 10.67
C HIS A 207 0.23 10.43 9.97
N MET A 208 0.37 11.35 9.05
CA MET A 208 1.55 11.54 8.23
C MET A 208 1.83 13.04 8.08
N ILE A 209 3.09 13.37 7.83
CA ILE A 209 3.57 14.74 7.65
C ILE A 209 4.45 14.80 6.40
N THR A 210 4.33 15.85 5.61
CA THR A 210 5.42 16.33 4.76
C THR A 210 6.13 17.47 5.45
N ALA A 211 7.42 17.30 5.74
CA ALA A 211 8.29 18.38 6.19
C ALA A 211 9.12 18.93 5.02
N GLU A 212 9.35 20.22 5.01
CA GLU A 212 10.27 20.90 4.08
C GLU A 212 11.44 21.49 4.84
N LEU A 213 12.65 21.24 4.32
CA LEU A 213 13.90 21.80 4.81
C LEU A 213 14.46 22.77 3.79
N PRO A 214 14.88 23.97 4.18
CA PRO A 214 15.57 24.89 3.28
C PRO A 214 16.94 24.30 2.87
N GLY A 215 17.24 24.34 1.58
CA GLY A 215 18.53 23.92 1.05
C GLY A 215 18.49 22.62 0.23
N LYS A 216 19.65 21.97 0.11
CA LYS A 216 19.80 20.74 -0.68
C LYS A 216 19.32 19.53 0.09
N ASN A 217 18.88 18.51 -0.65
CA ASN A 217 18.56 17.19 -0.11
C ASN A 217 19.78 16.63 0.65
N GLN A 218 19.72 16.55 1.97
CA GLN A 218 20.84 16.14 2.80
C GLN A 218 20.83 14.64 3.11
N MET A 219 19.64 14.02 3.17
CA MET A 219 19.47 12.60 3.47
C MET A 219 19.33 11.79 2.18
N GLN A 220 20.14 10.72 2.06
CA GLN A 220 20.20 9.86 0.88
C GLN A 220 19.55 8.49 1.09
N CYS A 221 18.96 8.25 2.25
CA CYS A 221 18.34 6.99 2.64
C CYS A 221 17.03 7.22 3.37
N VAL A 222 16.23 6.19 3.52
CA VAL A 222 15.18 6.17 4.53
C VAL A 222 15.84 6.02 5.90
N LEU A 223 15.44 6.84 6.86
CA LEU A 223 15.83 6.69 8.26
C LEU A 223 14.62 6.17 9.04
N ARG A 224 14.70 4.96 9.58
CA ARG A 224 13.57 4.26 10.19
C ARG A 224 13.94 3.70 11.56
N THR A 225 13.01 3.83 12.50
CA THR A 225 12.97 3.13 13.80
C THR A 225 11.58 2.54 13.99
N PRO A 226 11.31 1.71 14.99
CA PRO A 226 9.94 1.23 15.27
C PRO A 226 8.91 2.33 15.51
N ASN A 227 9.35 3.52 15.94
CA ASN A 227 8.46 4.60 16.35
C ASN A 227 8.21 5.66 15.27
N VAL A 228 9.13 5.82 14.32
CA VAL A 228 9.07 6.85 13.29
C VAL A 228 9.99 6.53 12.12
N TYR A 229 9.57 6.90 10.93
CA TYR A 229 10.43 6.93 9.76
C TYR A 229 10.44 8.29 9.08
N ILE A 230 11.52 8.59 8.39
CA ILE A 230 11.72 9.79 7.58
C ILE A 230 12.16 9.34 6.19
N VAL A 231 11.34 9.64 5.18
CA VAL A 231 11.51 9.19 3.79
C VAL A 231 11.78 10.39 2.90
N PRO A 232 12.94 10.51 2.26
CA PRO A 232 13.22 11.59 1.30
C PRO A 232 12.31 11.51 0.07
N ARG A 233 11.74 12.66 -0.33
CA ARG A 233 10.96 12.82 -1.57
C ARG A 233 11.67 13.65 -2.63
N GLY A 234 12.88 14.09 -2.34
CA GLY A 234 13.63 15.03 -3.18
C GLY A 234 13.26 16.48 -2.91
N LYS A 235 14.08 17.40 -3.43
CA LYS A 235 13.90 18.85 -3.32
C LYS A 235 13.72 19.37 -1.87
N GLY A 236 14.35 18.72 -0.88
CA GLY A 236 14.23 19.10 0.52
C GLY A 236 12.90 18.70 1.18
N ARG A 237 12.08 17.85 0.55
CA ARG A 237 10.82 17.33 1.11
C ARG A 237 11.02 15.95 1.71
N TYR A 238 10.38 15.71 2.85
CA TYR A 238 10.47 14.46 3.60
C TYR A 238 9.10 14.03 4.09
N THR A 239 8.73 12.79 3.81
CA THR A 239 7.56 12.18 4.45
C THR A 239 7.95 11.60 5.79
N ILE A 240 7.20 11.95 6.82
CA ILE A 240 7.37 11.49 8.19
C ILE A 240 6.12 10.72 8.60
N GLY A 241 6.31 9.57 9.21
CA GLY A 241 5.24 8.72 9.71
C GLY A 241 5.76 7.62 10.62
N PRO A 242 4.87 6.74 11.05
CA PRO A 242 3.44 6.93 11.14
C PRO A 242 2.96 7.10 12.59
N THR A 243 1.67 7.42 12.77
CA THR A 243 0.93 6.96 13.96
C THR A 243 0.19 5.65 13.64
N LEU A 244 -0.33 4.98 14.66
CA LEU A 244 -1.20 3.81 14.52
C LEU A 244 -2.32 3.88 15.56
N GLU A 245 -3.55 3.99 15.08
CA GLU A 245 -4.73 4.20 15.91
C GLU A 245 -5.92 3.36 15.44
N ASN A 246 -6.73 2.90 16.38
CA ASN A 246 -8.01 2.26 16.13
C ASN A 246 -9.13 3.31 16.26
N ALA A 247 -9.32 4.12 15.23
CA ALA A 247 -10.28 5.24 15.21
C ALA A 247 -11.47 5.00 14.25
N GLY A 248 -11.72 3.74 13.85
CA GLY A 248 -12.73 3.45 12.84
C GLY A 248 -12.42 4.19 11.54
N PHE A 249 -13.46 4.72 10.90
CA PHE A 249 -13.33 5.45 9.64
C PHE A 249 -13.05 6.96 9.80
N ASP A 250 -12.69 7.39 11.00
CA ASP A 250 -12.29 8.77 11.23
C ASP A 250 -10.96 9.08 10.52
N LYS A 251 -10.96 10.13 9.67
CA LYS A 251 -9.79 10.65 8.93
C LYS A 251 -9.37 12.04 9.39
N GLU A 252 -9.94 12.54 10.47
CA GLU A 252 -9.58 13.87 10.98
C GLU A 252 -8.11 13.89 11.40
N VAL A 253 -7.42 14.99 11.06
CA VAL A 253 -6.01 15.19 11.45
C VAL A 253 -5.97 15.94 12.77
N TYR A 254 -5.43 15.28 13.80
CA TYR A 254 -5.35 15.85 15.14
C TYR A 254 -4.01 16.58 15.37
N PRO A 255 -4.02 17.90 15.65
CA PRO A 255 -2.80 18.67 15.82
C PRO A 255 -1.83 18.10 16.87
N GLY A 256 -2.36 17.53 17.97
CA GLY A 256 -1.54 16.89 19.01
C GLY A 256 -0.76 15.68 18.48
N GLN A 257 -1.37 14.85 17.65
CA GLN A 257 -0.72 13.69 17.02
C GLN A 257 0.36 14.13 16.02
N ILE A 258 0.09 15.18 15.26
CA ILE A 258 1.06 15.77 14.33
C ILE A 258 2.27 16.32 15.08
N GLN A 259 2.04 17.06 16.17
CA GLN A 259 3.12 17.62 16.99
C GLN A 259 3.99 16.52 17.62
N GLU A 260 3.38 15.48 18.19
CA GLU A 260 4.09 14.34 18.77
C GLU A 260 4.92 13.59 17.71
N LEU A 261 4.33 13.32 16.53
CA LEU A 261 5.01 12.66 15.42
C LEU A 261 6.22 13.48 14.92
N PHE A 262 6.03 14.80 14.76
CA PHE A 262 7.11 15.68 14.30
C PHE A 262 8.22 15.79 15.34
N GLN A 263 7.89 15.84 16.63
CA GLN A 263 8.87 15.81 17.70
C GLN A 263 9.70 14.52 17.69
N LYS A 264 9.09 13.35 17.55
CA LYS A 264 9.80 12.06 17.41
C LYS A 264 10.77 12.07 16.22
N ALA A 265 10.35 12.66 15.10
CA ALA A 265 11.22 12.81 13.94
C ALA A 265 12.39 13.77 14.18
N GLN A 266 12.17 14.89 14.89
CA GLN A 266 13.22 15.82 15.29
C GLN A 266 14.19 15.25 16.32
N GLU A 267 13.75 14.32 17.16
CA GLU A 267 14.62 13.57 18.07
C GLU A 267 15.53 12.60 17.30
N LEU A 268 15.00 11.95 16.26
CA LEU A 268 15.75 11.04 15.40
C LEU A 268 16.66 11.78 14.42
N TRP A 269 16.19 12.88 13.86
CA TRP A 269 16.94 13.74 12.93
C TRP A 269 16.82 15.21 13.30
N PRO A 270 17.69 15.71 14.20
CA PRO A 270 17.65 17.08 14.71
C PRO A 270 17.64 18.19 13.66
N THR A 271 18.16 17.93 12.46
CA THR A 271 18.13 18.85 11.32
C THR A 271 16.70 19.28 10.95
N LEU A 272 15.68 18.48 11.25
CA LEU A 272 14.26 18.82 11.04
C LEU A 272 13.78 20.02 11.89
N ARG A 273 14.55 20.47 12.89
CA ARG A 273 14.22 21.68 13.67
C ARG A 273 14.31 22.96 12.84
N GLU A 274 15.07 22.92 11.74
CA GLU A 274 15.19 24.02 10.77
C GLU A 274 14.09 23.98 9.71
N GLY A 275 13.31 22.90 9.67
CA GLY A 275 12.26 22.66 8.69
C GLY A 275 10.90 23.14 9.17
N THR A 276 9.97 23.16 8.23
CA THR A 276 8.55 23.46 8.47
C THR A 276 7.66 22.29 8.07
N ILE A 277 6.51 22.16 8.70
CA ILE A 277 5.46 21.23 8.26
C ILE A 277 4.74 21.89 7.08
N ALA A 278 4.84 21.26 5.90
CA ALA A 278 4.18 21.73 4.68
C ALA A 278 2.78 21.14 4.53
N GLU A 279 2.62 19.86 4.85
CA GLU A 279 1.36 19.14 4.68
C GLU A 279 1.17 18.11 5.79
N THR A 280 -0.09 17.86 6.13
CA THR A 280 -0.49 16.83 7.08
C THR A 280 -1.70 16.07 6.54
N TRP A 281 -1.74 14.75 6.75
CA TRP A 281 -2.90 13.93 6.38
C TRP A 281 -3.02 12.71 7.28
N ALA A 282 -4.17 12.03 7.17
CA ALA A 282 -4.40 10.74 7.78
C ALA A 282 -4.85 9.73 6.73
N GLY A 283 -4.38 8.51 6.82
CA GLY A 283 -4.78 7.39 5.97
C GLY A 283 -5.35 6.24 6.79
N LEU A 284 -6.26 5.49 6.18
CA LEU A 284 -6.88 4.31 6.78
C LEU A 284 -6.31 3.05 6.14
N ARG A 285 -5.31 2.45 6.78
CA ARG A 285 -4.74 1.19 6.32
C ARG A 285 -5.78 0.07 6.49
N PRO A 286 -6.00 -0.78 5.47
CA PRO A 286 -6.84 -1.97 5.62
C PRO A 286 -6.09 -3.01 6.45
N GLY A 287 -6.39 -3.13 7.73
CA GLY A 287 -5.75 -4.09 8.63
C GLY A 287 -6.62 -5.31 8.88
N SER A 288 -6.07 -6.50 8.66
CA SER A 288 -6.56 -7.76 9.23
C SER A 288 -6.05 -7.93 10.66
N ASP A 289 -6.61 -8.87 11.42
CA ASP A 289 -6.22 -9.06 12.81
C ASP A 289 -4.82 -9.63 12.98
N ASP A 290 -4.32 -10.37 11.99
CA ASP A 290 -2.97 -10.98 11.96
C ASP A 290 -1.96 -10.16 11.12
N GLY A 291 -2.39 -9.06 10.50
CA GLY A 291 -1.54 -8.22 9.66
C GLY A 291 -1.24 -8.79 8.27
N LEU A 292 -1.77 -9.97 7.92
CA LEU A 292 -1.62 -10.59 6.59
C LEU A 292 -2.75 -10.15 5.65
N PRO A 293 -2.50 -9.98 4.35
CA PRO A 293 -3.57 -9.72 3.39
C PRO A 293 -4.56 -10.89 3.31
N ILE A 294 -5.76 -10.59 2.87
CA ILE A 294 -6.76 -11.58 2.46
C ILE A 294 -6.79 -11.62 0.95
N ILE A 295 -6.35 -12.75 0.38
CA ILE A 295 -6.36 -13.04 -1.05
C ILE A 295 -7.08 -14.37 -1.23
N ASP A 296 -8.35 -14.30 -1.62
CA ASP A 296 -9.22 -15.48 -1.67
C ASP A 296 -10.27 -15.39 -2.76
N GLN A 297 -10.82 -16.54 -3.13
CA GLN A 297 -12.09 -16.62 -3.85
C GLN A 297 -13.19 -16.84 -2.82
N ALA A 298 -13.95 -15.77 -2.54
CA ALA A 298 -14.99 -15.79 -1.51
C ALA A 298 -16.19 -16.65 -1.90
N GLU A 299 -16.56 -16.64 -3.18
CA GLU A 299 -17.64 -17.42 -3.80
C GLU A 299 -17.42 -17.49 -5.31
N ASP A 300 -18.24 -18.25 -6.02
CA ASP A 300 -18.15 -18.37 -7.47
C ASP A 300 -18.16 -16.99 -8.14
N HIS A 301 -17.22 -16.75 -9.06
CA HIS A 301 -17.04 -15.49 -9.76
C HIS A 301 -16.67 -14.28 -8.87
N CYS A 302 -16.39 -14.48 -7.57
CA CYS A 302 -16.09 -13.39 -6.62
C CYS A 302 -14.76 -13.61 -5.91
N TRP A 303 -13.82 -12.68 -6.08
CA TRP A 303 -12.51 -12.66 -5.43
C TRP A 303 -12.38 -11.50 -4.46
N VAL A 304 -11.47 -11.64 -3.52
CA VAL A 304 -11.12 -10.63 -2.52
C VAL A 304 -9.61 -10.45 -2.51
N ALA A 305 -9.15 -9.20 -2.52
CA ALA A 305 -7.75 -8.82 -2.31
C ALA A 305 -7.68 -7.55 -1.44
N THR A 306 -7.57 -7.74 -0.14
CA THR A 306 -7.62 -6.65 0.85
C THR A 306 -6.78 -6.98 2.08
N GLY A 307 -6.80 -6.15 3.11
CA GLY A 307 -6.10 -6.43 4.36
C GLY A 307 -4.59 -6.26 4.31
N HIS A 308 -4.04 -5.60 3.30
CA HIS A 308 -2.58 -5.45 3.08
C HIS A 308 -1.87 -4.59 4.13
N PHE A 309 -2.60 -3.98 5.05
CA PHE A 309 -2.13 -3.17 6.16
C PHE A 309 -1.08 -2.13 5.73
N LYS A 310 0.14 -2.18 6.31
CA LYS A 310 1.24 -1.26 5.99
C LYS A 310 1.96 -1.60 4.67
N ASN A 311 1.69 -2.76 4.09
CA ASN A 311 2.42 -3.34 2.97
C ASN A 311 1.72 -3.21 1.61
N GLY A 312 0.60 -2.47 1.50
CA GLY A 312 -0.18 -2.39 0.26
C GLY A 312 0.62 -1.90 -0.95
N ILE A 313 1.48 -0.90 -0.77
CA ILE A 313 2.39 -0.44 -1.85
C ILE A 313 3.36 -1.56 -2.20
N LEU A 314 4.09 -2.11 -1.25
CA LEU A 314 5.04 -3.20 -1.48
C LEU A 314 4.42 -4.37 -2.24
N LEU A 315 3.23 -4.81 -1.84
CA LEU A 315 2.60 -6.04 -2.32
C LEU A 315 1.74 -5.86 -3.58
N GLY A 316 1.55 -4.61 -4.03
CA GLY A 316 0.65 -4.28 -5.14
C GLY A 316 0.87 -5.12 -6.41
N PRO A 317 2.04 -5.07 -7.05
CA PRO A 317 2.31 -5.85 -8.27
C PRO A 317 2.25 -7.37 -8.06
N GLY A 318 2.74 -7.88 -6.91
CA GLY A 318 2.66 -9.31 -6.58
C GLY A 318 1.22 -9.79 -6.42
N THR A 319 0.42 -9.06 -5.65
CA THR A 319 -1.02 -9.36 -5.50
C THR A 319 -1.74 -9.31 -6.83
N ALA A 320 -1.46 -8.29 -7.66
CA ALA A 320 -2.06 -8.15 -8.98
C ALA A 320 -1.74 -9.35 -9.89
N ARG A 321 -0.50 -9.82 -9.90
CA ARG A 321 -0.08 -11.01 -10.66
C ARG A 321 -0.81 -12.26 -10.19
N VAL A 322 -0.87 -12.49 -8.87
CA VAL A 322 -1.55 -13.65 -8.26
C VAL A 322 -3.03 -13.64 -8.61
N VAL A 323 -3.72 -12.54 -8.34
CA VAL A 323 -5.16 -12.40 -8.54
C VAL A 323 -5.51 -12.41 -10.03
N GLY A 324 -4.74 -11.69 -10.87
CA GLY A 324 -4.95 -11.64 -12.30
C GLY A 324 -4.85 -13.03 -12.97
N GLN A 325 -3.83 -13.81 -12.63
CA GLN A 325 -3.70 -15.19 -13.12
C GLN A 325 -4.84 -16.08 -12.66
N TRP A 326 -5.22 -15.97 -11.39
CA TRP A 326 -6.30 -16.78 -10.85
C TRP A 326 -7.66 -16.45 -11.49
N MET A 327 -7.99 -15.18 -11.64
CA MET A 327 -9.25 -14.73 -12.26
C MET A 327 -9.37 -15.07 -13.74
N THR A 328 -8.26 -15.29 -14.43
CA THR A 328 -8.22 -15.72 -15.83
C THR A 328 -8.16 -17.25 -16.02
N GLY A 329 -8.39 -18.02 -14.95
CA GLY A 329 -8.44 -19.48 -14.97
C GLY A 329 -7.08 -20.18 -14.81
N GLY A 330 -6.00 -19.43 -14.56
CA GLY A 330 -4.70 -19.97 -14.19
C GLY A 330 -4.64 -20.40 -12.71
N GLN A 331 -3.61 -21.16 -12.36
CA GLN A 331 -3.31 -21.44 -10.96
C GLN A 331 -2.51 -20.25 -10.37
N PRO A 332 -2.76 -19.89 -9.10
CA PRO A 332 -1.90 -18.93 -8.40
C PRO A 332 -0.44 -19.39 -8.45
N PRO A 333 0.52 -18.47 -8.70
CA PRO A 333 1.94 -18.82 -8.85
C PRO A 333 2.65 -19.15 -7.53
N MET A 334 1.92 -19.14 -6.41
CA MET A 334 2.42 -19.41 -5.07
C MET A 334 1.32 -20.02 -4.18
N ASP A 335 1.71 -20.55 -3.01
CA ASP A 335 0.74 -21.00 -2.00
C ASP A 335 0.02 -19.81 -1.38
N LEU A 336 -1.31 -19.82 -1.45
CA LEU A 336 -2.18 -18.80 -0.87
C LEU A 336 -2.78 -19.22 0.48
N SER A 337 -2.44 -20.38 1.02
CA SER A 337 -2.99 -20.88 2.29
C SER A 337 -2.87 -19.85 3.43
N PRO A 338 -1.74 -19.11 3.59
CA PRO A 338 -1.61 -18.09 4.62
C PRO A 338 -2.53 -16.88 4.42
N PHE A 339 -3.05 -16.68 3.21
CA PHE A 339 -3.83 -15.49 2.83
C PHE A 339 -5.33 -15.76 2.68
N ARG A 340 -5.79 -17.01 2.89
CA ARG A 340 -7.20 -17.37 2.79
C ARG A 340 -8.03 -16.76 3.92
N ALA A 341 -9.26 -16.34 3.61
CA ALA A 341 -10.19 -15.83 4.60
C ALA A 341 -10.57 -16.89 5.66
N SER A 342 -10.56 -18.16 5.27
CA SER A 342 -10.87 -19.30 6.15
C SER A 342 -9.92 -19.45 7.35
N ARG A 343 -8.74 -18.84 7.34
CA ARG A 343 -7.83 -18.85 8.49
C ARG A 343 -8.41 -18.18 9.74
N PHE A 344 -9.40 -17.32 9.57
CA PHE A 344 -10.12 -16.69 10.68
C PHE A 344 -11.33 -17.50 11.18
N ALA A 345 -11.79 -18.51 10.43
CA ALA A 345 -12.93 -19.33 10.83
C ALA A 345 -12.65 -20.20 12.06
N ALA A 346 -11.38 -20.55 12.32
CA ALA A 346 -10.97 -21.36 13.46
C ALA A 346 -10.98 -20.59 14.82
N SER A 347 -11.07 -19.25 14.78
CA SER A 347 -11.01 -18.41 16.00
C SER A 347 -12.37 -18.18 16.67
N CYS A 348 -13.47 -18.66 16.08
CA CYS A 348 -14.83 -18.49 16.62
C CYS A 348 -15.30 -19.66 17.50
N VAL A 349 -14.42 -20.62 17.84
CA VAL A 349 -14.74 -21.76 18.71
C VAL A 349 -13.80 -21.72 19.92
N SER A 350 -14.04 -20.78 20.82
CA SER A 350 -13.51 -20.85 22.19
C SER A 350 -14.37 -20.00 23.14
#